data_a870866f6d0199b5aae6c825d8fe6947
#
_entry.id   a870866f6d0199b5aae6c825d8fe6947
#
_cell.length_a   1.000
_cell.length_b   1.000
_cell.length_c   1.000
_cell.angle_alpha   90.00
_cell.angle_beta   90.00
_cell.angle_gamma   90.00
#
_symmetry.space_group_name_H-M   'P 1'
#
loop_
_entity.id
_entity.type
_entity.pdbx_description
1 polymer ?
#
loop_
_entity_poly.entity_id
_entity_poly.type
_entity_poly.pdbx_seq_one_letter_code
_entity_poly.pdbx_strand_id
1 'polypeptide(L)'
;MKISENGKNLIKKYEGCRLTAYYCPSGILTIGWGHTGDVKEGQTITQSEADRLFDLDIQKYEVAHKYGNFNQNQFDALTSFAYNCGIGALQEVCKYDDIPSQMALYVNGSNGPLEGLKRRRKEEIELYNTPVTSETSCITYKETGVATVLPSVLNVRSEPDTSKDNVVVQYYKGETINYHEVYICNGYVWIKYKSWQGYDRYVASRKIDNSEIYLKCT
;
A
#
# COMPACT_ATOMS: atom_id res chain seq x y z
N MET A 1 -8.77 0.37 -5.75
CA MET A 1 -7.56 0.39 -4.87
C MET A 1 -7.87 -0.46 -3.66
N LYS A 2 -6.86 -1.10 -3.06
CA LYS A 2 -6.98 -1.85 -1.80
C LYS A 2 -6.06 -1.25 -0.75
N ILE A 3 -6.40 -1.43 0.52
CA ILE A 3 -5.56 -1.01 1.63
C ILE A 3 -4.24 -1.78 1.62
N SER A 4 -3.12 -1.08 1.86
CA SER A 4 -1.81 -1.69 1.99
C SER A 4 -1.61 -2.35 3.37
N GLU A 5 -0.54 -3.13 3.52
CA GLU A 5 -0.17 -3.68 4.84
C GLU A 5 0.12 -2.59 5.86
N ASN A 6 0.66 -1.43 5.42
CA ASN A 6 0.88 -0.29 6.30
C ASN A 6 -0.44 0.27 6.87
N GLY A 7 -1.45 0.44 6.01
CA GLY A 7 -2.79 0.85 6.44
C GLY A 7 -3.47 -0.17 7.36
N LYS A 8 -3.36 -1.47 7.06
CA LYS A 8 -3.87 -2.55 7.93
C LYS A 8 -3.21 -2.54 9.30
N ASN A 9 -1.89 -2.36 9.36
CA ASN A 9 -1.14 -2.30 10.61
C ASN A 9 -1.56 -1.09 11.46
N LEU A 10 -1.83 0.06 10.82
CA LEU A 10 -2.36 1.23 11.52
C LEU A 10 -3.71 0.93 12.18
N ILE A 11 -4.63 0.26 11.49
CA ILE A 11 -5.93 -0.11 12.07
C ILE A 11 -5.72 -1.10 13.22
N LYS A 12 -4.99 -2.19 13.00
CA LYS A 12 -4.72 -3.24 14.00
C LYS A 12 -4.10 -2.68 15.28
N LYS A 13 -3.24 -1.67 15.19
CA LYS A 13 -2.63 -0.98 16.33
C LYS A 13 -3.66 -0.39 17.29
N TYR A 14 -4.79 0.10 16.77
CA TYR A 14 -5.83 0.78 17.56
C TYR A 14 -6.98 -0.13 17.98
N GLU A 15 -7.27 -1.20 17.22
CA GLU A 15 -8.41 -2.08 17.53
C GLU A 15 -8.09 -3.09 18.63
N GLY A 16 -6.86 -3.58 18.67
CA GLY A 16 -6.49 -4.72 19.52
C GLY A 16 -7.13 -6.03 19.05
N CYS A 17 -6.48 -7.16 19.30
CA CYS A 17 -6.98 -8.48 18.92
C CYS A 17 -7.40 -9.28 20.15
N ARG A 18 -8.62 -9.82 20.12
CA ARG A 18 -9.08 -10.79 21.12
C ARG A 18 -9.47 -12.10 20.44
N LEU A 19 -8.75 -13.16 20.77
CA LEU A 19 -8.97 -14.48 20.17
C LEU A 19 -10.13 -15.25 20.79
N THR A 20 -10.70 -14.74 21.88
CA THR A 20 -11.92 -15.27 22.53
C THR A 20 -13.02 -14.24 22.42
N ALA A 21 -14.23 -14.68 22.08
CA ALA A 21 -15.40 -13.82 21.96
C ALA A 21 -15.69 -13.05 23.25
N TYR A 22 -16.04 -11.79 23.11
CA TYR A 22 -16.37 -10.88 24.22
C TYR A 22 -17.49 -9.92 23.84
N TYR A 23 -18.17 -9.38 24.82
CA TYR A 23 -19.12 -8.30 24.60
C TYR A 23 -18.38 -6.95 24.54
N CYS A 24 -18.50 -6.23 23.41
CA CYS A 24 -18.01 -4.86 23.32
C CYS A 24 -18.83 -3.91 24.20
N PRO A 25 -18.39 -2.65 24.42
CA PRO A 25 -19.14 -1.68 25.25
C PRO A 25 -20.58 -1.44 24.81
N SER A 26 -20.90 -1.68 23.53
CA SER A 26 -22.26 -1.58 22.99
C SER A 26 -23.08 -2.88 23.16
N GLY A 27 -22.57 -3.88 23.88
CA GLY A 27 -23.24 -5.16 24.11
C GLY A 27 -23.27 -6.11 22.91
N ILE A 28 -22.45 -5.87 21.89
CA ILE A 28 -22.36 -6.72 20.69
C ILE A 28 -21.25 -7.75 20.88
N LEU A 29 -21.56 -9.00 20.61
CA LEU A 29 -20.58 -10.09 20.67
C LEU A 29 -19.54 -9.93 19.55
N THR A 30 -18.27 -9.88 19.92
CA THR A 30 -17.16 -9.45 19.09
C THR A 30 -15.98 -10.41 19.24
N ILE A 31 -15.20 -10.63 18.19
CA ILE A 31 -14.00 -11.47 18.21
C ILE A 31 -12.92 -10.92 17.25
N GLY A 32 -11.68 -11.33 17.43
CA GLY A 32 -10.56 -10.92 16.56
C GLY A 32 -10.26 -9.43 16.65
N TRP A 33 -10.16 -8.78 15.52
CA TRP A 33 -9.89 -7.35 15.35
C TRP A 33 -11.17 -6.48 15.31
N GLY A 34 -12.20 -6.89 16.01
CA GLY A 34 -13.47 -6.19 16.03
C GLY A 34 -14.56 -6.82 15.14
N HIS A 35 -14.36 -8.06 14.70
CA HIS A 35 -15.36 -8.79 13.91
C HIS A 35 -16.64 -9.01 14.72
N THR A 36 -17.78 -8.70 14.12
CA THR A 36 -19.13 -8.90 14.64
C THR A 36 -19.97 -9.65 13.59
N GLY A 37 -21.03 -10.28 14.00
CA GLY A 37 -21.81 -11.18 13.15
C GLY A 37 -21.40 -12.61 13.42
N ASP A 38 -22.20 -13.57 13.22
CA ASP A 38 -22.01 -15.03 13.40
C ASP A 38 -21.08 -15.50 14.55
N VAL A 39 -20.71 -14.55 15.48
CA VAL A 39 -19.88 -14.84 16.64
C VAL A 39 -20.73 -15.47 17.73
N LYS A 40 -20.23 -16.58 18.30
CA LYS A 40 -20.93 -17.32 19.37
C LYS A 40 -20.25 -17.07 20.69
N GLU A 41 -21.03 -17.07 21.76
CA GLU A 41 -20.50 -16.96 23.13
C GLU A 41 -19.52 -18.11 23.42
N GLY A 42 -18.36 -17.77 24.02
CA GLY A 42 -17.30 -18.72 24.29
C GLY A 42 -16.49 -19.17 23.07
N GLN A 43 -16.78 -18.64 21.88
CA GLN A 43 -16.02 -18.94 20.66
C GLN A 43 -14.56 -18.49 20.80
N THR A 44 -13.64 -19.35 20.33
CA THR A 44 -12.21 -19.03 20.21
C THR A 44 -11.76 -19.22 18.76
N ILE A 45 -10.83 -18.39 18.31
CA ILE A 45 -10.23 -18.47 16.99
C ILE A 45 -8.71 -18.38 17.08
N THR A 46 -8.02 -18.80 16.03
CA THR A 46 -6.57 -18.60 15.89
C THR A 46 -6.26 -17.17 15.44
N GLN A 47 -5.00 -16.74 15.58
CA GLN A 47 -4.54 -15.45 15.04
C GLN A 47 -4.75 -15.37 13.52
N SER A 48 -4.44 -16.46 12.81
CA SER A 48 -4.65 -16.54 11.36
C SER A 48 -6.12 -16.34 10.97
N GLU A 49 -7.05 -16.90 11.73
CA GLU A 49 -8.48 -16.71 11.49
C GLU A 49 -8.92 -15.29 11.83
N ALA A 50 -8.39 -14.67 12.89
CA ALA A 50 -8.63 -13.28 13.22
C ALA A 50 -8.18 -12.35 12.06
N ASP A 51 -7.00 -12.61 11.50
CA ASP A 51 -6.47 -11.84 10.37
C ASP A 51 -7.31 -12.05 9.09
N ARG A 52 -7.76 -13.27 8.84
CA ARG A 52 -8.67 -13.57 7.71
C ARG A 52 -10.02 -12.84 7.85
N LEU A 53 -10.61 -12.84 9.03
CA LEU A 53 -11.86 -12.12 9.31
C LEU A 53 -11.66 -10.60 9.12
N PHE A 54 -10.55 -10.06 9.60
CA PHE A 54 -10.21 -8.66 9.39
C PHE A 54 -10.09 -8.30 7.90
N ASP A 55 -9.44 -9.15 7.10
CA ASP A 55 -9.30 -8.93 5.65
C ASP A 55 -10.65 -8.96 4.92
N LEU A 56 -11.62 -9.70 5.43
CA LEU A 56 -12.99 -9.68 4.89
C LEU A 56 -13.74 -8.40 5.33
N ASP A 57 -13.66 -8.06 6.61
CA ASP A 57 -14.39 -6.91 7.17
C ASP A 57 -13.92 -5.57 6.61
N ILE A 58 -12.62 -5.42 6.35
CA ILE A 58 -12.06 -4.15 5.91
C ILE A 58 -12.52 -3.77 4.50
N GLN A 59 -12.86 -4.75 3.66
CA GLN A 59 -13.27 -4.53 2.27
C GLN A 59 -14.46 -3.56 2.15
N LYS A 60 -15.38 -3.58 3.10
CA LYS A 60 -16.53 -2.66 3.10
C LYS A 60 -16.14 -1.20 3.31
N TYR A 61 -14.95 -0.93 3.87
CA TYR A 61 -14.43 0.42 4.13
C TYR A 61 -13.47 0.91 3.05
N GLU A 62 -13.09 0.07 2.09
CA GLU A 62 -12.20 0.41 0.98
C GLU A 62 -12.92 1.23 -0.11
N VAL A 63 -13.63 2.27 0.27
CA VAL A 63 -14.53 3.02 -0.61
C VAL A 63 -14.08 4.46 -0.90
N ALA A 64 -12.94 4.89 -0.35
CA ALA A 64 -12.45 6.26 -0.51
C ALA A 64 -12.31 6.68 -1.99
N HIS A 65 -11.96 5.76 -2.89
CA HIS A 65 -11.86 5.98 -4.34
C HIS A 65 -13.16 6.49 -4.99
N LYS A 66 -14.30 6.38 -4.31
CA LYS A 66 -15.60 6.92 -4.79
C LYS A 66 -15.73 8.43 -4.58
N TYR A 67 -14.89 9.00 -3.73
CA TYR A 67 -14.98 10.39 -3.29
C TYR A 67 -13.82 11.27 -3.78
N GLY A 68 -12.81 10.70 -4.41
CA GLY A 68 -11.68 11.43 -4.95
C GLY A 68 -10.59 10.54 -5.51
N ASN A 69 -9.59 11.18 -6.08
CA ASN A 69 -8.39 10.50 -6.57
C ASN A 69 -7.29 10.60 -5.51
N PHE A 70 -7.06 9.52 -4.80
CA PHE A 70 -6.13 9.43 -3.68
C PHE A 70 -4.94 8.54 -4.02
N ASN A 71 -3.77 8.90 -3.53
CA ASN A 71 -2.62 8.03 -3.54
C ASN A 71 -2.75 6.91 -2.48
N GLN A 72 -1.81 5.95 -2.43
CA GLN A 72 -1.92 4.79 -1.54
C GLN A 72 -1.96 5.20 -0.06
N ASN A 73 -1.11 6.12 0.39
CA ASN A 73 -1.08 6.56 1.79
C ASN A 73 -2.36 7.30 2.19
N GLN A 74 -2.89 8.13 1.29
CA GLN A 74 -4.17 8.81 1.48
C GLN A 74 -5.32 7.80 1.56
N PHE A 75 -5.34 6.81 0.65
CA PHE A 75 -6.35 5.76 0.66
C PHE A 75 -6.29 4.92 1.94
N ASP A 76 -5.10 4.55 2.41
CA ASP A 76 -4.89 3.80 3.65
C ASP A 76 -5.39 4.58 4.87
N ALA A 77 -5.04 5.86 4.98
CA ALA A 77 -5.48 6.74 6.05
C ALA A 77 -7.01 6.89 6.07
N LEU A 78 -7.62 7.13 4.91
CA LEU A 78 -9.08 7.27 4.78
C LEU A 78 -9.81 5.96 5.04
N THR A 79 -9.23 4.81 4.68
CA THR A 79 -9.81 3.50 5.02
C THR A 79 -9.72 3.24 6.52
N SER A 80 -8.61 3.60 7.19
CA SER A 80 -8.51 3.54 8.67
C SER A 80 -9.54 4.46 9.34
N PHE A 81 -9.69 5.67 8.83
CA PHE A 81 -10.69 6.61 9.33
C PHE A 81 -12.11 6.06 9.17
N ALA A 82 -12.45 5.52 8.00
CA ALA A 82 -13.76 4.92 7.75
C ALA A 82 -14.03 3.70 8.62
N TYR A 83 -13.01 2.88 8.89
CA TYR A 83 -13.12 1.72 9.78
C TYR A 83 -13.51 2.14 11.20
N ASN A 84 -12.98 3.26 11.70
CA ASN A 84 -13.25 3.79 13.03
C ASN A 84 -14.54 4.64 13.12
N CYS A 85 -14.74 5.54 12.15
CA CYS A 85 -15.80 6.55 12.21
C CYS A 85 -17.01 6.23 11.32
N GLY A 86 -16.90 5.18 10.50
CA GLY A 86 -17.93 4.79 9.53
C GLY A 86 -17.82 5.50 8.18
N ILE A 87 -18.48 4.91 7.18
CA ILE A 87 -18.46 5.42 5.79
C ILE A 87 -19.14 6.79 5.69
N GLY A 88 -20.15 7.06 6.51
CA GLY A 88 -20.82 8.37 6.52
C GLY A 88 -19.87 9.52 6.93
N ALA A 89 -19.00 9.27 7.93
CA ALA A 89 -17.99 10.24 8.33
C ALA A 89 -16.93 10.43 7.23
N LEU A 90 -16.50 9.34 6.57
CA LEU A 90 -15.61 9.41 5.41
C LEU A 90 -16.21 10.28 4.29
N GLN A 91 -17.48 10.02 3.95
CA GLN A 91 -18.18 10.79 2.93
C GLN A 91 -18.25 12.29 3.30
N GLU A 92 -18.44 12.60 4.57
CA GLU A 92 -18.50 13.98 5.04
C GLU A 92 -17.16 14.70 4.89
N VAL A 93 -16.06 14.12 5.39
CA VAL A 93 -14.74 14.75 5.31
C VAL A 93 -14.23 14.91 3.87
N CYS A 94 -14.61 14.01 2.96
CA CYS A 94 -14.23 14.08 1.56
C CYS A 94 -14.98 15.18 0.75
N LYS A 95 -15.89 15.91 1.35
CA LYS A 95 -16.53 17.09 0.71
C LYS A 95 -15.66 18.35 0.74
N TYR A 96 -14.59 18.33 1.53
CA TYR A 96 -13.74 19.49 1.78
C TYR A 96 -12.38 19.31 1.10
N ASP A 97 -11.77 20.41 0.68
CA ASP A 97 -10.43 20.41 0.08
C ASP A 97 -9.36 20.04 1.12
N ASP A 98 -9.51 20.48 2.36
CA ASP A 98 -8.63 20.14 3.49
C ASP A 98 -9.20 18.96 4.31
N ILE A 99 -9.14 17.78 3.74
CA ILE A 99 -9.58 16.53 4.39
C ILE A 99 -8.88 16.29 5.76
N PRO A 100 -7.56 16.45 5.91
CA PRO A 100 -6.87 16.27 7.18
C PRO A 100 -7.45 17.10 8.34
N SER A 101 -7.73 18.38 8.11
CA SER A 101 -8.34 19.23 9.13
C SER A 101 -9.73 18.76 9.51
N GLN A 102 -10.50 18.22 8.58
CA GLN A 102 -11.82 17.67 8.88
C GLN A 102 -11.71 16.35 9.67
N MET A 103 -10.78 15.48 9.32
CA MET A 103 -10.52 14.26 10.10
C MET A 103 -10.17 14.58 11.56
N ALA A 104 -9.39 15.63 11.80
CA ALA A 104 -8.97 16.06 13.14
C ALA A 104 -10.12 16.38 14.09
N LEU A 105 -11.32 16.67 13.59
CA LEU A 105 -12.52 16.96 14.40
C LEU A 105 -13.14 15.69 15.02
N TYR A 106 -12.81 14.49 14.52
CA TYR A 106 -13.41 13.22 14.96
C TYR A 106 -12.64 12.60 16.14
N VAL A 107 -12.60 13.32 17.24
CA VAL A 107 -11.88 12.96 18.47
C VAL A 107 -12.77 12.77 19.70
N ASN A 108 -14.08 12.96 19.56
CA ASN A 108 -15.01 12.91 20.67
C ASN A 108 -15.61 11.52 20.87
N GLY A 109 -15.63 11.05 22.12
CA GLY A 109 -16.49 9.97 22.58
C GLY A 109 -17.76 10.55 23.24
N SER A 110 -18.55 9.70 23.90
CA SER A 110 -19.80 10.09 24.57
C SER A 110 -19.62 11.18 25.64
N ASN A 111 -18.43 11.26 26.24
CA ASN A 111 -18.13 12.19 27.34
C ASN A 111 -17.05 13.25 26.95
N GLY A 112 -16.90 13.57 25.68
CA GLY A 112 -15.94 14.56 25.20
C GLY A 112 -14.70 13.95 24.52
N PRO A 113 -13.65 14.76 24.29
CA PRO A 113 -12.46 14.32 23.56
C PRO A 113 -11.71 13.19 24.27
N LEU A 114 -11.32 12.17 23.53
CA LEU A 114 -10.56 11.02 24.02
C LEU A 114 -9.13 11.06 23.47
N GLU A 115 -8.14 10.95 24.36
CA GLU A 115 -6.72 10.96 23.99
C GLU A 115 -6.33 9.83 23.02
N GLY A 116 -6.98 8.69 23.10
CA GLY A 116 -6.81 7.59 22.14
C GLY A 116 -7.25 7.98 20.74
N LEU A 117 -8.39 8.65 20.61
CA LEU A 117 -8.89 9.14 19.31
C LEU A 117 -8.00 10.26 18.75
N LYS A 118 -7.53 11.18 19.59
CA LYS A 118 -6.58 12.23 19.17
C LYS A 118 -5.30 11.63 18.59
N ARG A 119 -4.72 10.62 19.25
CA ARG A 119 -3.53 9.92 18.75
C ARG A 119 -3.81 9.20 17.44
N ARG A 120 -4.95 8.51 17.32
CA ARG A 120 -5.36 7.82 16.09
C ARG A 120 -5.50 8.81 14.93
N ARG A 121 -6.23 9.90 15.12
CA ARG A 121 -6.40 10.97 14.11
C ARG A 121 -5.05 11.54 13.67
N LYS A 122 -4.17 11.82 14.63
CA LYS A 122 -2.83 12.32 14.34
C LYS A 122 -2.05 11.37 13.43
N GLU A 123 -2.00 10.08 13.73
CA GLU A 123 -1.27 9.10 12.91
C GLU A 123 -1.92 8.87 11.55
N GLU A 124 -3.26 8.88 11.47
CA GLU A 124 -3.96 8.81 10.18
C GLU A 124 -3.68 10.03 9.31
N ILE A 125 -3.64 11.24 9.89
CA ILE A 125 -3.32 12.49 9.21
C ILE A 125 -1.83 12.50 8.79
N GLU A 126 -0.93 12.03 9.63
CA GLU A 126 0.49 11.87 9.28
C GLU A 126 0.66 10.93 8.08
N LEU A 127 -0.04 9.80 8.07
CA LEU A 127 -0.04 8.87 6.94
C LEU A 127 -0.61 9.53 5.68
N TYR A 128 -1.75 10.24 5.79
CA TYR A 128 -2.38 10.96 4.68
C TYR A 128 -1.45 11.98 4.02
N ASN A 129 -0.70 12.73 4.83
CA ASN A 129 0.21 13.77 4.39
C ASN A 129 1.60 13.24 3.98
N THR A 130 1.89 11.97 4.29
CA THR A 130 3.15 11.36 3.88
C THR A 130 3.14 11.17 2.37
N PRO A 131 4.07 11.80 1.64
CA PRO A 131 4.19 11.54 0.22
C PRO A 131 4.35 10.03 -0.01
N VAL A 132 3.67 9.49 -1.01
CA VAL A 132 4.05 8.17 -1.51
C VAL A 132 5.41 8.36 -2.17
N THR A 133 6.46 8.25 -1.36
CA THR A 133 7.74 7.94 -1.94
C THR A 133 7.55 6.57 -2.57
N SER A 134 7.85 6.44 -3.84
CA SER A 134 7.91 5.15 -4.52
C SER A 134 9.12 4.36 -4.02
N GLU A 135 9.29 4.26 -2.71
CA GLU A 135 10.02 3.19 -2.08
C GLU A 135 9.11 1.95 -2.06
N THR A 136 8.76 1.51 -3.24
CA THR A 136 8.52 0.10 -3.43
C THR A 136 9.84 -0.53 -3.01
N SER A 137 9.85 -1.22 -1.87
CA SER A 137 11.02 -1.97 -1.43
C SER A 137 11.37 -2.94 -2.57
N CYS A 138 12.26 -2.49 -3.45
CA CYS A 138 12.74 -3.34 -4.52
C CYS A 138 13.45 -4.52 -3.88
N ILE A 139 13.03 -5.73 -4.20
CA ILE A 139 13.86 -6.91 -3.93
C ILE A 139 15.06 -6.78 -4.86
N THR A 140 16.25 -6.74 -4.29
CA THR A 140 17.49 -6.59 -5.05
C THR A 140 18.42 -7.76 -4.79
N TYR A 141 19.09 -8.24 -5.82
CA TYR A 141 20.14 -9.25 -5.68
C TYR A 141 21.21 -9.07 -6.76
N LYS A 142 22.43 -9.46 -6.41
CA LYS A 142 23.54 -9.42 -7.36
C LYS A 142 23.40 -10.57 -8.34
N GLU A 143 23.36 -10.22 -9.60
CA GLU A 143 23.38 -11.14 -10.74
C GLU A 143 24.09 -10.44 -11.89
N THR A 144 25.06 -11.11 -12.49
CA THR A 144 25.79 -10.59 -13.66
C THR A 144 25.43 -11.39 -14.90
N GLY A 145 25.25 -10.71 -16.00
CA GLY A 145 24.91 -11.36 -17.26
C GLY A 145 24.93 -10.38 -18.42
N VAL A 146 24.59 -10.91 -19.59
CA VAL A 146 24.40 -10.14 -20.82
C VAL A 146 22.93 -10.22 -21.21
N ALA A 147 22.29 -9.06 -21.41
CA ALA A 147 20.91 -8.98 -21.84
C ALA A 147 20.85 -8.42 -23.27
N THR A 148 20.06 -9.06 -24.13
CA THR A 148 19.82 -8.61 -25.51
C THR A 148 18.44 -7.98 -25.63
N VAL A 149 18.33 -6.80 -26.23
CA VAL A 149 17.09 -6.06 -26.42
C VAL A 149 16.21 -6.72 -27.48
N LEU A 150 14.97 -7.02 -27.13
CA LEU A 150 14.01 -7.71 -28.01
C LEU A 150 13.09 -6.74 -28.78
N PRO A 151 12.51 -5.68 -28.15
CA PRO A 151 11.63 -4.74 -28.85
C PRO A 151 12.41 -3.82 -29.79
N SER A 152 11.70 -3.14 -30.71
CA SER A 152 12.30 -2.16 -31.61
C SER A 152 12.96 -1.00 -30.86
N VAL A 153 12.36 -0.57 -29.74
CA VAL A 153 12.86 0.48 -28.84
C VAL A 153 12.62 0.09 -27.40
N LEU A 154 13.62 0.30 -26.54
CA LEU A 154 13.52 0.06 -25.10
C LEU A 154 14.09 1.24 -24.33
N ASN A 155 13.30 1.79 -23.41
CA ASN A 155 13.71 2.93 -22.60
C ASN A 155 14.67 2.52 -21.47
N VAL A 156 15.75 3.27 -21.34
CA VAL A 156 16.69 3.23 -20.23
C VAL A 156 16.35 4.36 -19.27
N ARG A 157 16.35 4.08 -17.98
CA ARG A 157 15.89 5.00 -16.96
C ARG A 157 16.95 5.26 -15.89
N SER A 158 16.85 6.40 -15.23
CA SER A 158 17.70 6.74 -14.08
C SER A 158 17.26 6.02 -12.79
N GLU A 159 15.99 5.56 -12.73
CA GLU A 159 15.41 4.81 -11.61
C GLU A 159 14.51 3.68 -12.16
N PRO A 160 14.29 2.58 -11.40
CA PRO A 160 13.45 1.46 -11.83
C PRO A 160 11.96 1.76 -11.66
N ASP A 161 11.49 2.80 -12.35
CA ASP A 161 10.13 3.31 -12.27
C ASP A 161 9.63 3.79 -13.63
N THR A 162 8.49 3.27 -14.08
CA THR A 162 7.86 3.65 -15.36
C THR A 162 6.86 4.81 -15.22
N SER A 163 6.47 5.16 -14.00
CA SER A 163 5.49 6.23 -13.73
C SER A 163 6.11 7.62 -13.79
N LYS A 164 7.45 7.72 -13.73
CA LYS A 164 8.19 8.99 -13.74
C LYS A 164 8.74 9.30 -15.13
N ASP A 165 8.91 10.58 -15.42
CA ASP A 165 9.69 11.02 -16.57
C ASP A 165 11.19 10.97 -16.25
N ASN A 166 11.74 9.76 -16.29
CA ASN A 166 13.12 9.43 -15.91
C ASN A 166 13.87 8.69 -17.02
N VAL A 167 13.36 8.73 -18.25
CA VAL A 167 14.02 8.16 -19.43
C VAL A 167 15.27 8.98 -19.75
N VAL A 168 16.42 8.31 -19.83
CA VAL A 168 17.73 8.97 -20.07
C VAL A 168 18.32 8.65 -21.43
N VAL A 169 18.00 7.48 -21.99
CA VAL A 169 18.45 7.03 -23.31
C VAL A 169 17.57 5.87 -23.79
N GLN A 170 17.66 5.52 -25.05
CA GLN A 170 16.94 4.38 -25.61
C GLN A 170 17.93 3.38 -26.21
N TYR A 171 17.62 2.10 -26.06
CA TYR A 171 18.28 1.02 -26.78
C TYR A 171 17.36 0.43 -27.84
N TYR A 172 17.97 -0.18 -28.85
CA TYR A 172 17.28 -0.71 -30.01
C TYR A 172 17.45 -2.22 -30.10
N LYS A 173 16.58 -2.87 -30.85
CA LYS A 173 16.54 -4.31 -31.03
C LYS A 173 17.94 -4.87 -31.42
N GLY A 174 18.39 -5.88 -30.69
CA GLY A 174 19.67 -6.57 -30.89
C GLY A 174 20.85 -5.97 -30.13
N GLU A 175 20.70 -4.76 -29.55
CA GLU A 175 21.75 -4.21 -28.68
C GLU A 175 21.88 -5.02 -27.39
N THR A 176 23.09 -5.05 -26.83
CA THR A 176 23.41 -5.86 -25.64
C THR A 176 23.78 -4.97 -24.45
N ILE A 177 23.44 -5.42 -23.24
CA ILE A 177 23.67 -4.72 -21.99
C ILE A 177 24.35 -5.69 -21.02
N ASN A 178 25.56 -5.35 -20.55
CA ASN A 178 26.20 -6.05 -19.45
C ASN A 178 25.64 -5.52 -18.12
N TYR A 179 24.93 -6.34 -17.37
CA TYR A 179 24.33 -5.96 -16.10
C TYR A 179 24.99 -6.67 -14.91
N HIS A 180 24.82 -6.12 -13.71
CA HIS A 180 25.45 -6.63 -12.49
C HIS A 180 24.52 -6.70 -11.29
N GLU A 181 23.25 -6.31 -11.46
CA GLU A 181 22.26 -6.33 -10.37
C GLU A 181 20.86 -6.41 -10.95
N VAL A 182 19.96 -7.09 -10.24
CA VAL A 182 18.54 -7.22 -10.59
C VAL A 182 17.68 -6.58 -9.51
N TYR A 183 16.63 -5.89 -9.93
CA TYR A 183 15.61 -5.26 -9.09
C TYR A 183 14.23 -5.80 -9.46
N ILE A 184 13.43 -6.15 -8.47
CA ILE A 184 12.02 -6.55 -8.66
C ILE A 184 11.17 -5.52 -7.94
N CYS A 185 10.55 -4.63 -8.67
CA CYS A 185 9.69 -3.57 -8.15
C CYS A 185 8.80 -2.94 -9.23
N ASN A 186 7.77 -2.24 -8.79
CA ASN A 186 6.86 -1.48 -9.66
C ASN A 186 6.24 -2.32 -10.79
N GLY A 187 5.98 -3.61 -10.54
CA GLY A 187 5.39 -4.53 -11.51
C GLY A 187 6.38 -5.11 -12.53
N TYR A 188 7.67 -4.80 -12.42
CA TYR A 188 8.70 -5.21 -13.36
C TYR A 188 9.89 -5.89 -12.67
N VAL A 189 10.58 -6.72 -13.43
CA VAL A 189 11.96 -7.15 -13.17
C VAL A 189 12.87 -6.24 -13.99
N TRP A 190 13.79 -5.57 -13.32
CA TRP A 190 14.75 -4.64 -13.90
C TRP A 190 16.15 -5.20 -13.82
N ILE A 191 16.98 -4.88 -14.81
CA ILE A 191 18.43 -5.04 -14.72
C ILE A 191 19.08 -3.68 -14.51
N LYS A 192 20.16 -3.66 -13.73
CA LYS A 192 20.96 -2.47 -13.45
C LYS A 192 22.36 -2.62 -14.03
N TYR A 193 22.84 -1.56 -14.63
CA TYR A 193 24.21 -1.50 -15.17
C TYR A 193 24.82 -0.11 -14.97
N LYS A 194 26.13 0.00 -15.10
CA LYS A 194 26.83 1.30 -15.12
C LYS A 194 26.94 1.79 -16.57
N SER A 195 26.50 3.03 -16.81
CA SER A 195 26.75 3.68 -18.09
C SER A 195 28.24 3.97 -18.26
N TRP A 196 28.66 4.30 -19.48
CA TRP A 196 30.01 4.77 -19.78
C TRP A 196 30.50 5.90 -18.84
N GLN A 197 29.61 6.77 -18.41
CA GLN A 197 29.89 7.89 -17.50
C GLN A 197 29.88 7.48 -16.02
N GLY A 198 29.69 6.19 -15.69
CA GLY A 198 29.65 5.66 -14.32
C GLY A 198 28.31 5.79 -13.60
N TYR A 199 27.27 6.30 -14.24
CA TYR A 199 25.94 6.43 -13.64
C TYR A 199 25.18 5.10 -13.64
N ASP A 200 24.39 4.88 -12.58
CA ASP A 200 23.44 3.77 -12.53
C ASP A 200 22.33 3.98 -13.55
N ARG A 201 21.98 2.89 -14.25
CA ARG A 201 20.96 2.84 -15.28
C ARG A 201 20.13 1.58 -15.11
N TYR A 202 18.84 1.71 -15.36
CA TYR A 202 17.86 0.66 -15.18
C TYR A 202 17.09 0.41 -16.48
N VAL A 203 16.93 -0.87 -16.81
CA VAL A 203 16.16 -1.31 -17.98
C VAL A 203 15.22 -2.41 -17.55
N ALA A 204 13.93 -2.28 -17.89
CA ALA A 204 12.95 -3.33 -17.63
C ALA A 204 13.30 -4.57 -18.45
N SER A 205 13.48 -5.69 -17.77
CA SER A 205 13.73 -6.98 -18.41
C SER A 205 12.42 -7.66 -18.82
N ARG A 206 11.44 -7.62 -17.93
CA ARG A 206 10.11 -8.21 -18.13
C ARG A 206 9.11 -7.69 -17.09
N LYS A 207 7.82 -7.89 -17.32
CA LYS A 207 6.82 -7.80 -16.25
C LYS A 207 6.97 -8.96 -15.26
N ILE A 208 6.58 -8.74 -14.00
CA ILE A 208 6.68 -9.77 -12.94
C ILE A 208 5.83 -11.01 -13.30
N ASP A 209 4.67 -10.82 -13.93
CA ASP A 209 3.75 -11.87 -14.35
C ASP A 209 4.17 -12.56 -15.68
N ASN A 210 5.32 -12.16 -16.25
CA ASN A 210 5.83 -12.62 -17.56
C ASN A 210 4.92 -12.32 -18.76
N SER A 211 3.91 -11.46 -18.63
CA SER A 211 3.02 -11.10 -19.75
C SER A 211 3.75 -10.34 -20.87
N GLU A 212 4.85 -9.67 -20.55
CA GLU A 212 5.72 -8.98 -21.51
C GLU A 212 7.19 -9.21 -21.16
N ILE A 213 8.00 -9.56 -22.16
CA ILE A 213 9.44 -9.78 -22.05
C ILE A 213 10.15 -8.83 -23.00
N TYR A 214 11.07 -8.03 -22.46
CA TYR A 214 11.79 -6.98 -23.20
C TYR A 214 13.25 -7.32 -23.44
N LEU A 215 13.84 -8.19 -22.60
CA LEU A 215 15.23 -8.61 -22.68
C LEU A 215 15.35 -10.13 -22.67
N LYS A 216 16.29 -10.65 -23.45
CA LYS A 216 16.78 -12.03 -23.35
C LYS A 216 18.07 -11.99 -22.55
N CYS A 217 18.04 -12.46 -21.30
CA CYS A 217 19.21 -12.56 -20.43
C CYS A 217 19.91 -13.92 -20.60
N THR A 218 21.25 -13.90 -20.59
CA THR A 218 22.15 -15.10 -20.74
C THR A 218 23.30 -14.97 -19.77
#